data_56d549f82218222b9ee0e1e539c79d80
#
_entry.id   56d549f82218222b9ee0e1e539c79d80
#
_cell.length_a   1.000
_cell.length_b   1.000
_cell.length_c   1.000
_cell.angle_alpha   90.00
_cell.angle_beta   90.00
_cell.angle_gamma   90.00
#
_symmetry.space_group_name_H-M   'P 1'
#
loop_
_entity.id
_entity.type
_entity.pdbx_description
1 polymer ?
#
loop_
_entity_poly.entity_id
_entity_poly.type
_entity_poly.pdbx_seq_one_letter_code
_entity_poly.pdbx_strand_id
1 'polypeptide(L)'
;MPEIRQHIRKQTKKKAKEAAERMKEKIADQLEEGGWTDALEECVHDIITYGICFLKGPLLSKDLLRRSKQDTTTGKWTSNIESEVIPKWQRRSPFNVYPAPDAVGVEDSYVIDLINLTPKALSDMIGVPGYSDSEIRACLTEYRTGGLREWTAIATEKARLEGRETMAVWESEKIDCLHYMGSAQGQHLIDWGMDPSEITDPVIEYNIEAWMIGTHIIKAMMNPDPLQKKPICKACFNDDPDSFWGRGGVPNLIEDIQTICNSLARAIVNNVGIAAGP
;
A
#
# COMPACT_ATOMS: atom_id res chain seq x y z
N MET A 1 -35.14 42.43 -13.14
CA MET A 1 -34.92 41.13 -12.43
C MET A 1 -34.07 40.11 -13.19
N PRO A 2 -34.13 39.91 -14.53
CA PRO A 2 -33.26 38.91 -15.22
C PRO A 2 -31.77 39.28 -15.21
N GLU A 3 -31.40 40.54 -15.33
CA GLU A 3 -30.00 40.99 -15.35
C GLU A 3 -29.27 40.76 -14.03
N ILE A 4 -29.93 40.99 -12.88
CA ILE A 4 -29.35 40.71 -11.57
C ILE A 4 -29.08 39.22 -11.39
N ARG A 5 -29.99 38.37 -11.84
CA ARG A 5 -29.78 36.88 -11.82
C ARG A 5 -28.63 36.44 -12.72
N GLN A 6 -28.46 37.06 -13.88
CA GLN A 6 -27.32 36.80 -14.76
C GLN A 6 -26.00 37.24 -14.17
N HIS A 7 -25.97 38.42 -13.53
CA HIS A 7 -24.80 38.97 -12.86
C HIS A 7 -24.37 38.07 -11.67
N ILE A 8 -25.32 37.66 -10.83
CA ILE A 8 -25.07 36.75 -9.71
C ILE A 8 -24.53 35.40 -10.24
N ARG A 9 -25.14 34.82 -11.28
CA ARG A 9 -24.65 33.58 -11.91
C ARG A 9 -23.22 33.71 -12.43
N LYS A 10 -22.87 34.84 -13.07
CA LYS A 10 -21.51 35.08 -13.55
C LYS A 10 -20.51 35.19 -12.40
N GLN A 11 -20.83 35.88 -11.32
CA GLN A 11 -19.99 35.99 -10.13
C GLN A 11 -19.82 34.65 -9.43
N THR A 12 -20.90 33.90 -9.26
CA THR A 12 -20.84 32.54 -8.65
C THR A 12 -19.99 31.61 -9.49
N LYS A 13 -20.12 31.65 -10.81
CA LYS A 13 -19.31 30.85 -11.74
C LYS A 13 -17.83 31.22 -11.69
N LYS A 14 -17.51 32.52 -11.58
CA LYS A 14 -16.13 33.00 -11.42
C LYS A 14 -15.50 32.52 -10.11
N LYS A 15 -16.23 32.70 -8.99
CA LYS A 15 -15.79 32.23 -7.67
C LYS A 15 -15.61 30.71 -7.62
N ALA A 16 -16.52 29.95 -8.25
CA ALA A 16 -16.42 28.49 -8.35
C ALA A 16 -15.17 28.07 -9.15
N LYS A 17 -14.88 28.77 -10.26
CA LYS A 17 -13.69 28.51 -11.06
C LYS A 17 -12.40 28.80 -10.27
N GLU A 18 -12.33 29.93 -9.57
CA GLU A 18 -11.19 30.30 -8.74
C GLU A 18 -11.00 29.34 -7.56
N ALA A 19 -12.09 28.82 -6.99
CA ALA A 19 -12.04 27.79 -5.95
C ALA A 19 -11.54 26.44 -6.50
N ALA A 20 -11.99 26.06 -7.70
CA ALA A 20 -11.54 24.85 -8.37
C ALA A 20 -10.04 24.90 -8.74
N GLU A 21 -9.55 26.04 -9.22
CA GLU A 21 -8.11 26.23 -9.50
C GLU A 21 -7.27 26.08 -8.23
N ARG A 22 -7.66 26.75 -7.13
CA ARG A 22 -6.96 26.60 -5.84
C ARG A 22 -7.00 25.17 -5.31
N MET A 23 -8.12 24.47 -5.49
CA MET A 23 -8.25 23.07 -5.10
C MET A 23 -7.34 22.18 -5.93
N LYS A 24 -7.25 22.43 -7.24
CA LYS A 24 -6.34 21.73 -8.15
C LYS A 24 -4.88 21.89 -7.75
N GLU A 25 -4.44 23.12 -7.46
CA GLU A 25 -3.09 23.42 -6.99
C GLU A 25 -2.80 22.66 -5.68
N LYS A 26 -3.70 22.76 -4.70
CA LYS A 26 -3.53 22.07 -3.42
C LYS A 26 -3.47 20.54 -3.57
N ILE A 27 -4.28 19.96 -4.45
CA ILE A 27 -4.22 18.51 -4.73
C ILE A 27 -2.88 18.16 -5.37
N ALA A 28 -2.40 18.96 -6.32
CA ALA A 28 -1.09 18.73 -6.95
C ALA A 28 0.06 18.77 -5.93
N ASP A 29 0.06 19.76 -5.05
CA ASP A 29 1.04 19.87 -3.97
C ASP A 29 0.98 18.64 -3.04
N GLN A 30 -0.22 18.22 -2.64
CA GLN A 30 -0.40 17.06 -1.77
C GLN A 30 0.05 15.74 -2.44
N LEU A 31 -0.15 15.58 -3.75
CA LEU A 31 0.32 14.43 -4.51
C LEU A 31 1.84 14.39 -4.57
N GLU A 32 2.49 15.55 -4.79
CA GLU A 32 3.94 15.66 -4.82
C GLU A 32 4.55 15.39 -3.44
N GLU A 33 4.07 16.07 -2.40
CA GLU A 33 4.53 15.89 -1.02
C GLU A 33 4.25 14.47 -0.49
N GLY A 34 3.17 13.83 -0.95
CA GLY A 34 2.75 12.49 -0.56
C GLY A 34 3.48 11.35 -1.26
N GLY A 35 4.42 11.64 -2.18
CA GLY A 35 5.21 10.64 -2.89
C GLY A 35 4.41 9.85 -3.94
N TRP A 36 3.37 10.46 -4.52
CA TRP A 36 2.55 9.82 -5.56
C TRP A 36 3.37 9.43 -6.78
N THR A 37 4.25 10.33 -7.26
CA THR A 37 5.04 10.11 -8.47
C THR A 37 5.99 8.94 -8.30
N ASP A 38 6.71 8.89 -7.19
CA ASP A 38 7.65 7.80 -6.89
C ASP A 38 6.92 6.46 -6.77
N ALA A 39 5.79 6.44 -6.06
CA ALA A 39 4.97 5.24 -5.93
C ALA A 39 4.41 4.76 -7.28
N LEU A 40 4.06 5.69 -8.17
CA LEU A 40 3.55 5.37 -9.51
C LEU A 40 4.67 4.81 -10.41
N GLU A 41 5.88 5.36 -10.37
CA GLU A 41 7.04 4.84 -11.10
C GLU A 41 7.38 3.41 -10.69
N GLU A 42 7.38 3.13 -9.40
CA GLU A 42 7.54 1.77 -8.88
C GLU A 42 6.41 0.82 -9.33
N CYS A 43 5.16 1.31 -9.38
CA CYS A 43 4.02 0.56 -9.88
C CYS A 43 4.15 0.23 -11.37
N VAL A 44 4.64 1.15 -12.19
CA VAL A 44 4.89 0.90 -13.62
C VAL A 44 5.91 -0.21 -13.81
N HIS A 45 6.97 -0.23 -12.99
CA HIS A 45 7.95 -1.32 -13.02
C HIS A 45 7.31 -2.67 -12.70
N ASP A 46 6.44 -2.72 -11.68
CA ASP A 46 5.73 -3.96 -11.32
C ASP A 46 4.78 -4.44 -12.43
N ILE A 47 4.03 -3.52 -13.05
CA ILE A 47 3.13 -3.86 -14.17
C ILE A 47 3.91 -4.51 -15.32
N ILE A 48 5.07 -3.97 -15.67
CA ILE A 48 5.89 -4.53 -16.74
C ILE A 48 6.42 -5.90 -16.35
N THR A 49 6.92 -6.05 -15.12
CA THR A 49 7.63 -7.25 -14.66
C THR A 49 6.67 -8.37 -14.28
N TYR A 50 5.67 -8.08 -13.46
CA TYR A 50 4.77 -9.08 -12.90
C TYR A 50 3.39 -9.10 -13.55
N GLY A 51 3.06 -8.07 -14.34
CA GLY A 51 1.76 -7.91 -14.98
C GLY A 51 0.69 -7.30 -14.07
N ILE A 52 1.01 -7.02 -12.81
CA ILE A 52 0.09 -6.43 -11.84
C ILE A 52 0.85 -5.53 -10.88
N CYS A 53 0.22 -4.46 -10.46
CA CYS A 53 0.72 -3.61 -9.38
C CYS A 53 -0.38 -3.23 -8.39
N PHE A 54 0.07 -2.83 -7.20
CA PHE A 54 -0.79 -2.32 -6.15
C PHE A 54 -0.27 -0.99 -5.63
N LEU A 55 -1.17 -0.01 -5.61
CA LEU A 55 -0.94 1.29 -5.03
C LEU A 55 -1.84 1.46 -3.80
N LYS A 56 -1.25 1.71 -2.65
CA LYS A 56 -1.97 1.93 -1.39
C LYS A 56 -1.94 3.42 -1.03
N GLY A 57 -3.11 3.99 -0.78
CA GLY A 57 -3.28 5.38 -0.38
C GLY A 57 -4.63 5.97 -0.79
N PRO A 58 -4.94 7.19 -0.29
CA PRO A 58 -4.10 7.99 0.62
C PRO A 58 -4.05 7.44 2.05
N LEU A 59 -2.85 7.30 2.58
CA LEU A 59 -2.62 6.96 3.99
C LEU A 59 -2.25 8.23 4.74
N LEU A 60 -2.97 8.56 5.81
CA LEU A 60 -2.65 9.72 6.63
C LEU A 60 -1.41 9.43 7.49
N SER A 61 -0.33 10.15 7.21
CA SER A 61 0.92 10.10 7.99
C SER A 61 1.13 11.42 8.71
N LYS A 62 1.58 11.35 9.96
CA LYS A 62 1.98 12.52 10.74
C LYS A 62 3.47 12.73 10.58
N ASP A 63 3.84 13.72 9.78
CA ASP A 63 5.22 14.06 9.52
C ASP A 63 5.66 15.28 10.33
N LEU A 64 6.93 15.28 10.73
CA LEU A 64 7.57 16.41 11.39
C LEU A 64 8.25 17.27 10.33
N LEU A 65 7.69 18.44 10.08
CA LEU A 65 8.22 19.40 9.13
C LEU A 65 8.98 20.51 9.86
N ARG A 66 10.18 20.80 9.37
CA ARG A 66 10.95 21.94 9.86
C ARG A 66 10.59 23.17 9.06
N ARG A 67 9.80 24.07 9.65
CA ARG A 67 9.45 25.36 9.03
C ARG A 67 10.35 26.46 9.56
N SER A 68 11.04 27.15 8.66
CA SER A 68 11.84 28.32 8.98
C SER A 68 11.03 29.58 8.68
N LYS A 69 10.81 30.41 9.69
CA LYS A 69 10.16 31.73 9.54
C LYS A 69 11.18 32.82 9.86
N GLN A 70 11.22 33.84 9.01
CA GLN A 70 12.00 35.04 9.30
C GLN A 70 11.15 35.99 10.12
N ASP A 71 11.63 36.35 11.29
CA ASP A 71 11.02 37.38 12.10
C ASP A 71 11.15 38.74 11.40
N THR A 72 10.02 39.32 11.01
CA THR A 72 9.97 40.59 10.27
C THR A 72 10.52 41.77 11.06
N THR A 73 10.63 41.64 12.40
CA THR A 73 11.09 42.74 13.30
C THR A 73 12.60 42.65 13.54
N THR A 74 13.13 41.45 13.69
CA THR A 74 14.54 41.24 14.05
C THR A 74 15.40 40.71 12.89
N GLY A 75 14.79 40.32 11.77
CA GLY A 75 15.48 39.74 10.60
C GLY A 75 16.08 38.35 10.85
N LYS A 76 15.93 37.81 12.06
CA LYS A 76 16.48 36.49 12.42
C LYS A 76 15.57 35.37 11.94
N TRP A 77 16.20 34.30 11.44
CA TRP A 77 15.49 33.07 11.10
C TRP A 77 15.29 32.23 12.34
N THR A 78 14.03 31.89 12.63
CA THR A 78 13.64 30.92 13.66
C THR A 78 13.13 29.65 12.97
N SER A 79 13.59 28.52 13.46
CA SER A 79 13.18 27.21 12.93
C SER A 79 12.30 26.50 13.95
N ASN A 80 11.06 26.26 13.58
CA ASN A 80 10.10 25.49 14.37
C ASN A 80 9.85 24.13 13.74
N ILE A 81 9.71 23.11 14.59
CA ILE A 81 9.26 21.78 14.16
C ILE A 81 7.75 21.76 14.34
N GLU A 82 7.03 21.65 13.25
CA GLU A 82 5.56 21.52 13.25
C GLU A 82 5.20 20.12 12.77
N SER A 83 4.21 19.50 13.39
CA SER A 83 3.67 18.23 12.89
C SER A 83 2.51 18.50 11.95
N GLU A 84 2.59 17.97 10.75
CA GLU A 84 1.53 18.10 9.75
C GLU A 84 1.06 16.69 9.34
N VAL A 85 -0.24 16.56 9.08
CA VAL A 85 -0.82 15.32 8.56
C VAL A 85 -0.81 15.39 7.04
N ILE A 86 -0.03 14.53 6.42
CA ILE A 86 0.15 14.47 4.96
C ILE A 86 -0.43 13.15 4.45
N PRO A 87 -1.24 13.18 3.37
CA PRO A 87 -1.65 11.96 2.69
C PRO A 87 -0.45 11.37 1.93
N LYS A 88 -0.14 10.10 2.17
CA LYS A 88 0.95 9.39 1.49
C LYS A 88 0.44 8.26 0.63
N TRP A 89 1.14 8.03 -0.46
CA TRP A 89 0.93 6.89 -1.35
C TRP A 89 2.14 5.98 -1.32
N GLN A 90 1.90 4.69 -1.39
CA GLN A 90 2.96 3.68 -1.33
C GLN A 90 2.67 2.57 -2.33
N ARG A 91 3.67 2.18 -3.09
CA ARG A 91 3.63 0.93 -3.83
C ARG A 91 3.59 -0.24 -2.85
N ARG A 92 2.74 -1.22 -3.13
CA ARG A 92 2.72 -2.51 -2.42
C ARG A 92 3.17 -3.62 -3.34
N SER A 93 4.13 -4.41 -2.88
CA SER A 93 4.62 -5.55 -3.67
C SER A 93 3.49 -6.54 -3.92
N PRO A 94 3.32 -7.05 -5.16
CA PRO A 94 2.34 -8.11 -5.46
C PRO A 94 2.46 -9.35 -4.56
N PHE A 95 3.66 -9.64 -4.06
CA PHE A 95 3.92 -10.77 -3.16
C PHE A 95 3.44 -10.55 -1.72
N ASN A 96 3.07 -9.32 -1.38
CA ASN A 96 2.63 -8.97 -0.02
C ASN A 96 1.12 -8.71 0.04
N VAL A 97 0.41 -8.85 -1.08
CA VAL A 97 -1.03 -8.62 -1.16
C VAL A 97 -1.74 -9.96 -1.37
N TYR A 98 -2.65 -10.29 -0.48
CA TYR A 98 -3.40 -11.56 -0.48
C TYR A 98 -4.89 -11.26 -0.58
N PRO A 99 -5.47 -11.37 -1.79
CA PRO A 99 -6.91 -11.25 -1.98
C PRO A 99 -7.63 -12.51 -1.50
N ALA A 100 -8.94 -12.41 -1.32
CA ALA A 100 -9.79 -13.59 -1.15
C ALA A 100 -9.69 -14.50 -2.38
N PRO A 101 -9.80 -15.83 -2.21
CA PRO A 101 -9.62 -16.81 -3.29
C PRO A 101 -10.59 -16.64 -4.47
N ASP A 102 -11.77 -16.10 -4.21
CA ASP A 102 -12.87 -15.88 -5.16
C ASP A 102 -12.96 -14.44 -5.67
N ALA A 103 -12.10 -13.54 -5.19
CA ALA A 103 -12.10 -12.14 -5.60
C ALA A 103 -11.49 -11.98 -7.00
N VAL A 104 -12.11 -11.13 -7.82
CA VAL A 104 -11.58 -10.63 -9.10
C VAL A 104 -11.11 -9.19 -8.94
N GLY A 105 -11.87 -8.38 -8.21
CA GLY A 105 -11.56 -6.99 -7.90
C GLY A 105 -11.18 -6.79 -6.44
N VAL A 106 -10.58 -5.65 -6.14
CA VAL A 106 -10.20 -5.29 -4.76
C VAL A 106 -11.42 -5.12 -3.86
N GLU A 107 -12.55 -4.68 -4.42
CA GLU A 107 -13.76 -4.39 -3.66
C GLU A 107 -14.69 -5.60 -3.47
N ASP A 108 -14.45 -6.70 -4.20
CA ASP A 108 -15.37 -7.85 -4.19
C ASP A 108 -15.40 -8.59 -2.85
N SER A 109 -14.23 -8.69 -2.19
CA SER A 109 -14.10 -9.42 -0.94
C SER A 109 -12.96 -8.82 -0.11
N TYR A 110 -12.44 -9.54 0.88
CA TYR A 110 -11.33 -9.04 1.68
C TYR A 110 -9.99 -9.02 0.92
N VAL A 111 -9.12 -8.12 1.35
CA VAL A 111 -7.72 -8.07 0.94
C VAL A 111 -6.84 -7.95 2.18
N ILE A 112 -5.80 -8.75 2.25
CA ILE A 112 -4.79 -8.70 3.31
C ILE A 112 -3.49 -8.15 2.72
N ASP A 113 -2.92 -7.15 3.37
CA ASP A 113 -1.64 -6.55 3.02
C ASP A 113 -0.60 -6.85 4.10
N LEU A 114 0.47 -7.55 3.74
CA LEU A 114 1.58 -7.85 4.64
C LEU A 114 2.48 -6.63 4.78
N ILE A 115 2.57 -6.10 5.99
CA ILE A 115 3.39 -4.93 6.33
C ILE A 115 4.51 -5.37 7.27
N ASN A 116 5.74 -4.98 6.96
CA ASN A 116 6.89 -5.26 7.82
C ASN A 116 7.16 -4.04 8.71
N LEU A 117 6.94 -4.19 10.00
CA LEU A 117 7.16 -3.16 11.01
C LEU A 117 8.47 -3.38 11.74
N THR A 118 9.18 -2.30 12.05
CA THR A 118 10.27 -2.38 13.02
C THR A 118 9.71 -2.35 14.44
N PRO A 119 10.40 -2.96 15.43
CA PRO A 119 9.98 -2.89 16.83
C PRO A 119 9.79 -1.44 17.32
N LYS A 120 10.60 -0.51 16.80
CA LYS A 120 10.45 0.91 17.08
C LYS A 120 9.13 1.46 16.51
N ALA A 121 8.84 1.19 15.25
CA ALA A 121 7.60 1.64 14.61
C ALA A 121 6.36 1.09 15.35
N LEU A 122 6.44 -0.15 15.83
CA LEU A 122 5.37 -0.75 16.63
C LEU A 122 5.25 -0.08 18.00
N SER A 123 6.37 0.24 18.67
CA SER A 123 6.35 0.94 19.96
C SER A 123 5.83 2.38 19.83
N ASP A 124 6.08 3.05 18.70
CA ASP A 124 5.61 4.41 18.44
C ASP A 124 4.07 4.47 18.24
N MET A 125 3.42 3.32 18.02
CA MET A 125 1.95 3.21 17.93
C MET A 125 1.28 3.15 19.31
N ILE A 126 2.02 2.96 20.39
CA ILE A 126 1.48 2.96 21.76
C ILE A 126 0.96 4.36 22.08
N GLY A 127 -0.28 4.44 22.57
CA GLY A 127 -0.95 5.69 22.88
C GLY A 127 -1.61 6.37 21.67
N VAL A 128 -1.56 5.77 20.48
CA VAL A 128 -2.28 6.26 19.31
C VAL A 128 -3.73 5.75 19.37
N PRO A 129 -4.73 6.63 19.24
CA PRO A 129 -6.14 6.22 19.26
C PRO A 129 -6.45 5.13 18.21
N GLY A 130 -7.21 4.12 18.62
CA GLY A 130 -7.60 2.99 17.77
C GLY A 130 -6.63 1.80 17.81
N TYR A 131 -5.48 1.94 18.47
CA TYR A 131 -4.55 0.84 18.72
C TYR A 131 -4.68 0.33 20.17
N SER A 132 -4.50 -0.99 20.36
CA SER A 132 -4.50 -1.63 21.67
C SER A 132 -3.10 -1.64 22.26
N ASP A 133 -2.86 -0.80 23.28
CA ASP A 133 -1.57 -0.71 23.95
C ASP A 133 -1.15 -2.01 24.63
N SER A 134 -2.11 -2.78 25.18
CA SER A 134 -1.87 -4.07 25.80
C SER A 134 -1.35 -5.09 24.82
N GLU A 135 -2.01 -5.20 23.66
CA GLU A 135 -1.65 -6.15 22.60
C GLU A 135 -0.30 -5.79 21.96
N ILE A 136 -0.03 -4.49 21.74
CA ILE A 136 1.28 -4.04 21.22
C ILE A 136 2.39 -4.42 22.18
N ARG A 137 2.19 -4.23 23.50
CA ARG A 137 3.20 -4.61 24.52
C ARG A 137 3.41 -6.11 24.60
N ALA A 138 2.33 -6.90 24.47
CA ALA A 138 2.40 -8.36 24.38
C ALA A 138 3.21 -8.80 23.15
N CYS A 139 2.92 -8.23 21.99
CA CYS A 139 3.67 -8.49 20.75
C CYS A 139 5.17 -8.17 20.91
N LEU A 140 5.52 -7.00 21.45
CA LEU A 140 6.91 -6.61 21.64
C LEU A 140 7.66 -7.52 22.64
N THR A 141 6.94 -8.14 23.56
CA THR A 141 7.51 -9.08 24.52
C THR A 141 7.72 -10.46 23.90
N GLU A 142 6.75 -10.94 23.13
CA GLU A 142 6.75 -12.26 22.50
C GLU A 142 7.67 -12.32 21.29
N TYR A 143 7.59 -11.32 20.41
CA TYR A 143 8.33 -11.27 19.14
C TYR A 143 9.57 -10.37 19.21
N ARG A 144 10.35 -10.52 20.27
CA ARG A 144 11.51 -9.68 20.57
C ARG A 144 12.59 -9.68 19.48
N THR A 145 12.68 -10.76 18.71
CA THR A 145 13.59 -10.95 17.59
C THR A 145 12.89 -11.71 16.46
N GLY A 146 12.48 -10.96 15.45
CA GLY A 146 11.98 -11.53 14.20
C GLY A 146 10.55 -12.05 14.28
N GLY A 147 9.68 -11.50 13.45
CA GLY A 147 8.30 -11.93 13.27
C GLY A 147 8.17 -13.38 12.80
N LEU A 148 6.97 -13.78 12.47
CA LEU A 148 6.60 -15.13 12.05
C LEU A 148 7.56 -15.68 10.98
N ARG A 149 8.38 -16.66 11.36
CA ARG A 149 9.40 -17.28 10.49
C ARG A 149 8.85 -17.97 9.25
N GLU A 150 7.56 -18.21 9.20
CA GLU A 150 6.89 -18.88 8.07
C GLU A 150 6.99 -18.10 6.76
N TRP A 151 7.12 -16.77 6.83
CA TRP A 151 7.24 -15.91 5.67
C TRP A 151 8.63 -15.90 5.01
N THR A 152 9.64 -16.49 5.64
CA THR A 152 10.98 -16.60 5.06
C THR A 152 10.98 -17.42 3.77
N ALA A 153 10.11 -18.41 3.65
CA ALA A 153 9.97 -19.23 2.44
C ALA A 153 9.52 -18.38 1.24
N ILE A 154 8.55 -17.47 1.45
CA ILE A 154 8.05 -16.55 0.41
C ILE A 154 9.14 -15.56 0.02
N ALA A 155 9.87 -15.00 0.99
CA ALA A 155 10.97 -14.09 0.73
C ALA A 155 12.10 -14.76 -0.07
N THR A 156 12.40 -16.02 0.22
CA THR A 156 13.39 -16.82 -0.50
C THR A 156 12.94 -17.11 -1.94
N GLU A 157 11.68 -17.49 -2.14
CA GLU A 157 11.14 -17.73 -3.47
C GLU A 157 11.09 -16.43 -4.30
N LYS A 158 10.72 -15.33 -3.69
CA LYS A 158 10.77 -14.00 -4.33
C LYS A 158 12.18 -13.66 -4.77
N ALA A 159 13.18 -13.82 -3.90
CA ALA A 159 14.59 -13.57 -4.23
C ALA A 159 15.07 -14.46 -5.39
N ARG A 160 14.64 -15.72 -5.41
CA ARG A 160 14.92 -16.66 -6.50
C ARG A 160 14.31 -16.20 -7.83
N LEU A 161 13.06 -15.76 -7.82
CA LEU A 161 12.37 -15.25 -9.01
C LEU A 161 12.98 -13.95 -9.52
N GLU A 162 13.45 -13.10 -8.62
CA GLU A 162 14.13 -11.84 -8.95
C GLU A 162 15.60 -12.04 -9.36
N GLY A 163 16.11 -13.28 -9.36
CA GLY A 163 17.50 -13.60 -9.70
C GLY A 163 18.53 -13.05 -8.72
N ARG A 164 18.11 -12.71 -7.51
CA ARG A 164 19.01 -12.31 -6.42
C ARG A 164 19.59 -13.55 -5.78
N GLU A 165 20.90 -13.50 -5.46
CA GLU A 165 21.47 -14.55 -4.61
C GLU A 165 20.70 -14.60 -3.29
N THR A 166 20.37 -15.80 -2.86
CA THR A 166 19.72 -16.02 -1.56
C THR A 166 20.73 -15.59 -0.50
N MET A 167 20.68 -14.34 -0.10
CA MET A 167 21.45 -13.90 1.07
C MET A 167 21.01 -14.79 2.22
N ALA A 168 21.98 -15.33 2.95
CA ALA A 168 21.71 -16.05 4.20
C ALA A 168 20.66 -15.23 4.97
N VAL A 169 19.56 -15.88 5.35
CA VAL A 169 18.45 -15.22 6.06
C VAL A 169 19.01 -14.66 7.36
N TRP A 170 19.49 -13.43 7.29
CA TRP A 170 19.81 -12.67 8.49
C TRP A 170 18.48 -12.54 9.23
N GLU A 171 18.49 -12.85 10.51
CA GLU A 171 17.30 -12.65 11.35
C GLU A 171 16.84 -11.22 11.15
N SER A 172 15.72 -11.05 10.44
CA SER A 172 15.16 -9.73 10.20
C SER A 172 14.63 -9.22 11.53
N GLU A 173 15.07 -8.04 11.94
CA GLU A 173 14.51 -7.35 13.12
C GLU A 173 13.07 -6.88 12.87
N LYS A 174 12.52 -7.13 11.68
CA LYS A 174 11.18 -6.69 11.31
C LYS A 174 10.14 -7.71 11.76
N ILE A 175 9.02 -7.18 12.21
CA ILE A 175 7.85 -7.92 12.67
C ILE A 175 6.81 -7.85 11.54
N ASP A 176 6.32 -9.02 11.12
CA ASP A 176 5.30 -9.13 10.10
C ASP A 176 3.93 -8.82 10.69
N CYS A 177 3.25 -7.85 10.09
CA CYS A 177 1.91 -7.43 10.46
C CYS A 177 0.97 -7.63 9.28
N LEU A 178 -0.13 -8.32 9.51
CA LEU A 178 -1.20 -8.50 8.54
C LEU A 178 -2.21 -7.38 8.69
N HIS A 179 -2.39 -6.61 7.65
CA HIS A 179 -3.40 -5.56 7.56
C HIS A 179 -4.59 -6.11 6.77
N TYR A 180 -5.61 -6.50 7.48
CA TYR A 180 -6.87 -6.99 6.92
C TYR A 180 -7.79 -5.82 6.58
N MET A 181 -8.35 -5.86 5.38
CA MET A 181 -9.33 -4.90 4.87
C MET A 181 -10.47 -5.68 4.25
N GLY A 182 -11.61 -5.73 4.91
CA GLY A 182 -12.74 -6.52 4.44
C GLY A 182 -13.94 -6.44 5.37
N SER A 183 -14.86 -7.38 5.23
CA SER A 183 -16.01 -7.52 6.12
C SER A 183 -15.74 -8.52 7.24
N ALA A 184 -16.33 -8.27 8.42
CA ALA A 184 -16.38 -9.20 9.53
C ALA A 184 -17.70 -9.03 10.28
N GLN A 185 -18.18 -10.12 10.90
CA GLN A 185 -19.37 -10.08 11.72
C GLN A 185 -19.15 -9.25 12.99
N GLY A 186 -20.18 -8.54 13.41
CA GLY A 186 -20.14 -7.68 14.60
C GLY A 186 -19.70 -8.43 15.86
N GLN A 187 -20.07 -9.71 16.02
CA GLN A 187 -19.62 -10.51 17.16
C GLN A 187 -18.11 -10.63 17.24
N HIS A 188 -17.43 -10.88 16.11
CA HIS A 188 -15.96 -10.95 16.08
C HIS A 188 -15.30 -9.61 16.45
N LEU A 189 -15.93 -8.49 16.08
CA LEU A 189 -15.41 -7.16 16.42
C LEU A 189 -15.46 -6.90 17.93
N ILE A 190 -16.54 -7.35 18.58
CA ILE A 190 -16.67 -7.29 20.04
C ILE A 190 -15.60 -8.16 20.71
N ASP A 191 -15.39 -9.37 20.20
CA ASP A 191 -14.37 -10.30 20.71
C ASP A 191 -12.95 -9.74 20.55
N TRP A 192 -12.71 -8.92 19.53
CA TRP A 192 -11.43 -8.23 19.28
C TRP A 192 -11.26 -6.94 20.07
N GLY A 193 -12.21 -6.60 20.93
CA GLY A 193 -12.12 -5.47 21.84
C GLY A 193 -12.71 -4.16 21.33
N MET A 194 -13.50 -4.18 20.26
CA MET A 194 -14.27 -3.02 19.83
C MET A 194 -15.42 -2.73 20.80
N ASP A 195 -15.74 -1.43 20.97
CA ASP A 195 -16.85 -1.04 21.85
C ASP A 195 -18.18 -1.59 21.33
N PRO A 196 -18.91 -2.41 22.13
CA PRO A 196 -20.22 -2.93 21.75
C PRO A 196 -21.25 -1.86 21.39
N SER A 197 -21.07 -0.63 21.87
CA SER A 197 -21.95 0.49 21.55
C SER A 197 -21.86 0.96 20.08
N GLU A 198 -20.75 0.67 19.41
CA GLU A 198 -20.54 1.00 17.99
C GLU A 198 -21.16 -0.07 17.05
N ILE A 199 -21.51 -1.25 17.59
CA ILE A 199 -22.04 -2.39 16.84
C ILE A 199 -23.53 -2.50 17.08
N THR A 200 -24.32 -2.15 16.06
CA THR A 200 -25.80 -2.15 16.16
C THR A 200 -26.36 -3.58 16.22
N ASP A 201 -25.77 -4.51 15.47
CA ASP A 201 -26.21 -5.91 15.40
C ASP A 201 -24.98 -6.83 15.29
N PRO A 202 -24.77 -7.74 16.26
CA PRO A 202 -23.64 -8.67 16.26
C PRO A 202 -23.61 -9.65 15.08
N VAL A 203 -24.73 -9.89 14.42
CA VAL A 203 -24.84 -10.88 13.32
C VAL A 203 -24.52 -10.27 11.96
N ILE A 204 -24.73 -8.96 11.82
CA ILE A 204 -24.47 -8.24 10.57
C ILE A 204 -22.95 -8.10 10.32
N GLU A 205 -22.56 -8.15 9.05
CA GLU A 205 -21.18 -7.88 8.63
C GLU A 205 -20.94 -6.38 8.47
N TYR A 206 -19.79 -5.93 8.97
CA TYR A 206 -19.33 -4.56 8.89
C TYR A 206 -18.01 -4.52 8.12
N ASN A 207 -17.83 -3.50 7.28
CA ASN A 207 -16.54 -3.24 6.64
C ASN A 207 -15.55 -2.66 7.66
N ILE A 208 -14.43 -3.33 7.80
CA ILE A 208 -13.44 -3.06 8.84
C ILE A 208 -12.02 -2.98 8.30
N GLU A 209 -11.19 -2.38 9.12
CA GLU A 209 -9.74 -2.41 9.04
C GLU A 209 -9.20 -3.04 10.33
N ALA A 210 -8.44 -4.11 10.21
CA ALA A 210 -7.82 -4.78 11.35
C ALA A 210 -6.33 -5.05 11.10
N TRP A 211 -5.53 -4.91 12.15
CA TRP A 211 -4.08 -5.18 12.13
C TRP A 211 -3.77 -6.30 13.10
N MET A 212 -3.12 -7.34 12.60
CA MET A 212 -2.81 -8.55 13.37
C MET A 212 -1.33 -8.89 13.29
N ILE A 213 -0.74 -9.22 14.42
CA ILE A 213 0.64 -9.71 14.55
C ILE A 213 0.59 -11.05 15.29
N GLY A 214 0.91 -12.13 14.59
CA GLY A 214 0.74 -13.46 15.15
C GLY A 214 -0.71 -13.73 15.56
N THR A 215 -0.96 -13.89 16.84
CA THR A 215 -2.30 -14.09 17.43
C THR A 215 -2.90 -12.81 18.02
N HIS A 216 -2.14 -11.70 17.99
CA HIS A 216 -2.54 -10.44 18.62
C HIS A 216 -3.17 -9.48 17.63
N ILE A 217 -4.37 -9.00 17.94
CA ILE A 217 -5.03 -7.95 17.16
C ILE A 217 -4.70 -6.61 17.78
N ILE A 218 -3.79 -5.88 17.13
CA ILE A 218 -3.28 -4.59 17.64
C ILE A 218 -4.18 -3.41 17.28
N LYS A 219 -5.04 -3.58 16.27
CA LYS A 219 -6.03 -2.57 15.84
C LYS A 219 -7.23 -3.27 15.23
N ALA A 220 -8.43 -2.85 15.60
CA ALA A 220 -9.67 -3.19 14.92
C ALA A 220 -10.58 -1.96 14.92
N MET A 221 -11.01 -1.53 13.74
CA MET A 221 -11.90 -0.37 13.61
C MET A 221 -12.79 -0.49 12.38
N MET A 222 -13.92 0.22 12.40
CA MET A 222 -14.74 0.39 11.21
C MET A 222 -13.95 1.09 10.12
N ASN A 223 -14.23 0.74 8.85
CA ASN A 223 -13.61 1.42 7.73
C ASN A 223 -13.90 2.94 7.82
N PRO A 224 -12.87 3.79 7.89
CA PRO A 224 -13.06 5.23 8.06
C PRO A 224 -13.56 5.94 6.78
N ASP A 225 -13.52 5.27 5.63
CA ASP A 225 -14.00 5.86 4.38
C ASP A 225 -15.55 5.90 4.35
N PRO A 226 -16.17 7.07 4.16
CA PRO A 226 -17.61 7.17 3.99
C PRO A 226 -18.17 6.36 2.81
N LEU A 227 -17.35 6.11 1.77
CA LEU A 227 -17.69 5.29 0.61
C LEU A 227 -17.43 3.80 0.84
N GLN A 228 -16.94 3.42 2.02
CA GLN A 228 -16.59 2.05 2.39
C GLN A 228 -15.58 1.38 1.44
N LYS A 229 -14.76 2.18 0.74
CA LYS A 229 -13.73 1.67 -0.16
C LYS A 229 -12.45 1.32 0.57
N LYS A 230 -11.71 0.37 0.01
CA LYS A 230 -10.39 0.01 0.52
C LYS A 230 -9.33 0.99 0.02
N PRO A 231 -8.36 1.40 0.85
CA PRO A 231 -7.29 2.32 0.46
C PRO A 231 -6.20 1.61 -0.37
N ILE A 232 -6.59 0.74 -1.28
CA ILE A 232 -5.68 0.02 -2.17
C ILE A 232 -6.29 -0.08 -3.57
N CYS A 233 -5.50 0.24 -4.57
CA CYS A 233 -5.88 0.18 -5.98
C CYS A 233 -5.06 -0.90 -6.67
N LYS A 234 -5.69 -1.66 -7.57
CA LYS A 234 -5.08 -2.66 -8.45
C LYS A 234 -5.02 -2.13 -9.87
N ALA A 235 -3.91 -2.36 -10.56
CA ALA A 235 -3.85 -2.22 -12.01
C ALA A 235 -3.10 -3.40 -12.63
N CYS A 236 -3.62 -3.91 -13.75
CA CYS A 236 -3.05 -5.03 -14.48
C CYS A 236 -2.58 -4.59 -15.85
N PHE A 237 -1.49 -5.22 -16.36
CA PHE A 237 -1.02 -5.04 -17.73
C PHE A 237 -2.00 -5.66 -18.74
N ASN A 238 -2.41 -6.88 -18.45
CA ASN A 238 -3.43 -7.60 -19.23
C ASN A 238 -4.46 -8.14 -18.25
N ASP A 239 -5.58 -7.42 -18.14
CA ASP A 239 -6.64 -7.77 -17.19
C ASP A 239 -7.38 -9.03 -17.61
N ASP A 240 -7.81 -9.82 -16.63
CA ASP A 240 -8.62 -11.01 -16.83
C ASP A 240 -9.91 -10.87 -16.00
N PRO A 241 -11.08 -10.92 -16.64
CA PRO A 241 -12.35 -10.78 -15.91
C PRO A 241 -12.60 -11.92 -14.90
N ASP A 242 -11.87 -13.03 -14.99
CA ASP A 242 -12.04 -14.20 -14.14
C ASP A 242 -10.87 -14.38 -13.12
N SER A 243 -9.92 -13.46 -13.12
CA SER A 243 -8.74 -13.56 -12.24
C SER A 243 -8.34 -12.24 -11.60
N PHE A 244 -8.08 -12.27 -10.30
CA PHE A 244 -7.53 -11.12 -9.60
C PHE A 244 -6.15 -10.69 -10.14
N TRP A 245 -5.35 -11.65 -10.57
CA TRP A 245 -3.94 -11.44 -10.93
C TRP A 245 -3.70 -11.03 -12.37
N GLY A 246 -4.75 -11.09 -13.22
CA GLY A 246 -4.63 -10.86 -14.66
C GLY A 246 -3.85 -11.98 -15.37
N ARG A 247 -3.39 -11.71 -16.59
CA ARG A 247 -2.74 -12.69 -17.48
C ARG A 247 -1.22 -12.56 -17.56
N GLY A 248 -0.59 -11.93 -16.58
CA GLY A 248 0.86 -11.75 -16.52
C GLY A 248 1.38 -10.52 -17.23
N GLY A 249 2.70 -10.32 -17.18
CA GLY A 249 3.40 -9.16 -17.69
C GLY A 249 4.10 -9.37 -19.04
N VAL A 250 4.95 -8.42 -19.40
CA VAL A 250 5.72 -8.47 -20.64
C VAL A 250 6.61 -9.73 -20.74
N PRO A 251 7.29 -10.21 -19.68
CA PRO A 251 8.09 -11.44 -19.75
C PRO A 251 7.29 -12.65 -20.23
N ASN A 252 6.03 -12.78 -19.79
CA ASN A 252 5.16 -13.89 -20.23
C ASN A 252 4.84 -13.83 -21.71
N LEU A 253 4.72 -12.63 -22.29
CA LEU A 253 4.44 -12.45 -23.72
C LEU A 253 5.63 -12.78 -24.61
N ILE A 254 6.86 -12.59 -24.12
CA ILE A 254 8.07 -12.79 -24.91
C ILE A 254 8.78 -14.14 -24.62
N GLU A 255 8.28 -14.93 -23.71
CA GLU A 255 8.90 -16.19 -23.25
C GLU A 255 9.17 -17.15 -24.41
N ASP A 256 8.21 -17.37 -25.29
CA ASP A 256 8.33 -18.25 -26.46
C ASP A 256 9.41 -17.73 -27.44
N ILE A 257 9.41 -16.42 -27.69
CA ILE A 257 10.41 -15.78 -28.56
C ILE A 257 11.81 -15.91 -27.95
N GLN A 258 11.95 -15.70 -26.66
CA GLN A 258 13.20 -15.86 -25.94
C GLN A 258 13.72 -17.29 -26.01
N THR A 259 12.83 -18.28 -25.89
CA THR A 259 13.18 -19.70 -25.99
C THR A 259 13.70 -20.04 -27.38
N ILE A 260 13.06 -19.53 -28.45
CA ILE A 260 13.51 -19.69 -29.83
C ILE A 260 14.87 -19.03 -30.03
N CYS A 261 15.06 -17.79 -29.58
CA CYS A 261 16.34 -17.06 -29.69
C CYS A 261 17.47 -17.84 -28.98
N ASN A 262 17.22 -18.34 -27.79
CA ASN A 262 18.21 -19.12 -27.03
C ASN A 262 18.57 -20.44 -27.75
N SER A 263 17.59 -21.11 -28.37
CA SER A 263 17.81 -22.34 -29.14
C SER A 263 18.64 -22.08 -30.39
N LEU A 264 18.36 -21.00 -31.13
CA LEU A 264 19.12 -20.58 -32.30
C LEU A 264 20.55 -20.18 -31.90
N ALA A 265 20.74 -19.41 -30.84
CA ALA A 265 22.07 -19.07 -30.36
C ALA A 265 22.91 -20.32 -30.02
N ARG A 266 22.32 -21.29 -29.31
CA ARG A 266 22.99 -22.58 -29.00
C ARG A 266 23.34 -23.36 -30.27
N ALA A 267 22.44 -23.40 -31.26
CA ALA A 267 22.70 -24.11 -32.53
C ALA A 267 23.85 -23.43 -33.32
N ILE A 268 23.92 -22.09 -33.34
CA ILE A 268 25.01 -21.35 -33.97
C ILE A 268 26.35 -21.66 -33.26
N VAL A 269 26.40 -21.60 -31.95
CA VAL A 269 27.62 -21.90 -31.18
C VAL A 269 28.08 -23.35 -31.43
N ASN A 270 27.16 -24.30 -31.43
CA ASN A 270 27.47 -25.72 -31.73
C ASN A 270 28.01 -25.88 -33.15
N ASN A 271 27.37 -25.26 -34.16
CA ASN A 271 27.84 -25.33 -35.55
C ASN A 271 29.24 -24.72 -35.73
N VAL A 272 29.49 -23.56 -35.07
CA VAL A 272 30.85 -22.94 -35.08
C VAL A 272 31.86 -23.87 -34.39
N GLY A 273 31.52 -24.50 -33.28
CA GLY A 273 32.36 -25.49 -32.58
C GLY A 273 32.70 -26.69 -33.46
N ILE A 274 31.73 -27.22 -34.22
CA ILE A 274 31.95 -28.31 -35.17
C ILE A 274 32.81 -27.86 -36.34
N ALA A 275 32.59 -26.66 -36.88
CA ALA A 275 33.35 -26.12 -37.99
C ALA A 275 34.79 -25.72 -37.62
N ALA A 276 35.05 -25.41 -36.37
CA ALA A 276 36.35 -25.07 -35.81
C ALA A 276 37.09 -26.27 -35.20
N GLY A 277 36.55 -27.50 -35.35
CA GLY A 277 37.17 -28.71 -34.87
C GLY A 277 38.53 -28.99 -35.48
N PRO A 278 39.37 -29.87 -34.85
CA PRO A 278 40.77 -30.00 -35.13
C PRO A 278 41.08 -30.42 -36.55
#